data_0febccad9c3d82c64d2bc048a5702325
#
_entry.id   0febccad9c3d82c64d2bc048a5702325
#
_cell.length_a   1.000
_cell.length_b   1.000
_cell.length_c   1.000
_cell.angle_alpha   90.00
_cell.angle_beta   90.00
_cell.angle_gamma   90.00
#
_symmetry.space_group_name_H-M   'P 1'
#
loop_
_entity.id
_entity.type
_entity.pdbx_description
1 polymer ?
#
loop_
_entity_poly.entity_id
_entity_poly.type
_entity_poly.pdbx_seq_one_letter_code
_entity_poly.pdbx_strand_id
1 'polypeptide(L)'
;MMPPPMEGFKPFGIPLRELESVVLLFEEFEAIRLADYENLTQEEAAEKMNISRPTFTRLYNKARKNIAKAFVEGKAILIQGGNYITDNYWFKCFDCNETMITLKPVKSCRKCNSDNIIQLNNLNPGETPE
;
A
#
# COMPACT_ATOMS: atom_id res chain seq x y z
N MET A 1 5.76 11.26 -11.03
CA MET A 1 5.45 9.91 -10.50
C MET A 1 4.00 9.59 -10.75
N MET A 2 3.74 8.49 -11.42
CA MET A 2 2.37 8.09 -11.73
C MET A 2 1.79 7.28 -10.57
N PRO A 3 0.54 7.53 -10.18
CA PRO A 3 -0.07 6.70 -9.16
C PRO A 3 -0.25 5.26 -9.66
N PRO A 4 -0.15 4.27 -8.77
CA PRO A 4 -0.40 2.89 -9.15
C PRO A 4 -1.84 2.72 -9.66
N PRO A 5 -2.05 1.83 -10.63
CA PRO A 5 -3.42 1.60 -11.14
C PRO A 5 -4.29 0.77 -10.19
N MET A 6 -3.71 0.25 -9.12
CA MET A 6 -4.43 -0.58 -8.14
C MET A 6 -4.15 -0.08 -6.72
N GLU A 7 -4.96 -0.53 -5.78
CA GLU A 7 -4.83 -0.16 -4.37
C GLU A 7 -3.99 -1.16 -3.57
N GLY A 8 -3.74 -2.33 -4.14
CA GLY A 8 -2.96 -3.35 -3.48
C GLY A 8 -3.25 -4.74 -4.00
N PHE A 9 -2.74 -5.73 -3.28
CA PHE A 9 -2.87 -7.14 -3.63
C PHE A 9 -3.29 -7.93 -2.41
N LYS A 10 -4.19 -8.89 -2.62
CA LYS A 10 -4.66 -9.78 -1.56
C LYS A 10 -4.32 -11.23 -1.89
N PRO A 11 -3.80 -12.01 -0.92
CA PRO A 11 -3.58 -13.43 -1.15
C PRO A 11 -4.88 -14.21 -1.15
N PHE A 12 -4.97 -15.23 -1.98
CA PHE A 12 -6.05 -16.21 -1.92
C PHE A 12 -5.71 -17.28 -0.87
N GLY A 13 -6.73 -17.83 -0.25
CA GLY A 13 -6.53 -18.98 0.64
C GLY A 13 -6.21 -18.63 2.07
N ILE A 14 -6.14 -17.36 2.42
CA ILE A 14 -5.94 -16.93 3.80
C ILE A 14 -7.28 -16.51 4.38
N PRO A 15 -7.70 -17.07 5.53
CA PRO A 15 -8.95 -16.64 6.17
C PRO A 15 -8.93 -15.17 6.50
N LEU A 16 -10.07 -14.50 6.31
CA LEU A 16 -10.18 -13.05 6.51
C LEU A 16 -9.70 -12.58 7.87
N ARG A 17 -10.07 -13.32 8.92
CA ARG A 17 -9.72 -12.91 10.30
C ARG A 17 -8.23 -13.08 10.60
N GLU A 18 -7.48 -13.77 9.74
CA GLU A 18 -6.05 -13.97 9.89
C GLU A 18 -5.26 -13.11 8.91
N LEU A 19 -5.95 -12.39 8.03
CA LEU A 19 -5.28 -11.63 6.99
C LEU A 19 -4.66 -10.37 7.57
N GLU A 20 -3.34 -10.31 7.51
CA GLU A 20 -2.57 -9.12 7.86
C GLU A 20 -2.09 -8.44 6.58
N SER A 21 -1.61 -7.22 6.71
CA SER A 21 -1.18 -6.43 5.57
C SER A 21 0.19 -5.83 5.82
N VAL A 22 0.94 -5.64 4.74
CA VAL A 22 2.12 -4.77 4.74
C VAL A 22 1.78 -3.54 3.89
N VAL A 23 2.40 -2.41 4.23
CA VAL A 23 2.20 -1.17 3.49
C VAL A 23 3.37 -0.97 2.55
N LEU A 24 3.06 -0.69 1.29
CA LEU A 24 4.03 -0.29 0.28
C LEU A 24 3.73 1.18 -0.07
N LEU A 25 4.68 2.06 0.20
CA LEU A 25 4.51 3.46 -0.11
C LEU A 25 4.59 3.72 -1.60
N PHE A 26 3.99 4.81 -2.09
CA PHE A 26 4.05 5.16 -3.51
C PHE A 26 5.49 5.28 -4.00
N GLU A 27 6.38 5.86 -3.19
CA GLU A 27 7.79 5.97 -3.53
C GLU A 27 8.45 4.60 -3.64
N GLU A 28 8.07 3.68 -2.78
CA GLU A 28 8.57 2.31 -2.81
C GLU A 28 8.07 1.57 -4.04
N PHE A 29 6.81 1.74 -4.37
CA PHE A 29 6.24 1.19 -5.61
C PHE A 29 6.98 1.73 -6.83
N GLU A 30 7.23 3.04 -6.86
CA GLU A 30 7.93 3.68 -7.97
C GLU A 30 9.36 3.16 -8.10
N ALA A 31 10.05 2.93 -6.98
CA ALA A 31 11.39 2.38 -7.01
C ALA A 31 11.41 0.99 -7.67
N ILE A 32 10.46 0.14 -7.32
CA ILE A 32 10.32 -1.19 -7.93
C ILE A 32 10.00 -1.06 -9.41
N ARG A 33 9.08 -0.17 -9.76
CA ARG A 33 8.69 0.02 -11.16
C ARG A 33 9.88 0.43 -12.02
N LEU A 34 10.67 1.39 -11.54
CA LEU A 34 11.81 1.89 -12.31
C LEU A 34 12.95 0.88 -12.40
N ALA A 35 13.28 0.24 -11.28
CA ALA A 35 14.44 -0.66 -11.25
C ALA A 35 14.12 -2.05 -11.82
N ASP A 36 13.00 -2.65 -11.43
CA ASP A 36 12.72 -4.03 -11.75
C ASP A 36 11.82 -4.19 -12.98
N TYR A 37 10.93 -3.26 -13.23
CA TYR A 37 10.05 -3.33 -14.40
C TYR A 37 10.68 -2.65 -15.61
N GLU A 38 11.21 -1.44 -15.45
CA GLU A 38 11.83 -0.71 -16.56
C GLU A 38 13.32 -0.99 -16.70
N ASN A 39 13.90 -1.74 -15.79
CA ASN A 39 15.31 -2.16 -15.82
C ASN A 39 16.30 -1.00 -15.80
N LEU A 40 15.97 0.08 -15.13
CA LEU A 40 16.90 1.19 -14.98
C LEU A 40 17.95 0.85 -13.92
N THR A 41 19.13 1.45 -14.06
CA THR A 41 20.13 1.38 -12.99
C THR A 41 19.63 2.19 -11.80
N GLN A 42 20.20 1.94 -10.62
CA GLN A 42 19.82 2.70 -9.44
C GLN A 42 20.11 4.20 -9.59
N GLU A 43 21.19 4.55 -10.31
CA GLU A 43 21.48 5.94 -10.61
C GLU A 43 20.42 6.58 -11.49
N GLU A 44 20.02 5.88 -12.55
CA GLU A 44 19.00 6.37 -13.48
C GLU A 44 17.65 6.50 -12.78
N ALA A 45 17.29 5.50 -11.97
CA ALA A 45 16.03 5.52 -11.23
C ALA A 45 15.99 6.64 -10.20
N ALA A 46 17.09 6.83 -9.46
CA ALA A 46 17.20 7.90 -8.48
C ALA A 46 17.04 9.27 -9.15
N GLU A 47 17.67 9.45 -10.31
CA GLU A 47 17.55 10.67 -11.07
C GLU A 47 16.10 10.94 -11.49
N LYS A 48 15.40 9.92 -11.97
CA LYS A 48 13.99 10.06 -12.35
C LYS A 48 13.09 10.40 -11.16
N MET A 49 13.42 9.91 -9.99
CA MET A 49 12.68 10.23 -8.77
C MET A 49 13.13 11.51 -8.11
N ASN A 50 14.18 12.13 -8.64
CA ASN A 50 14.77 13.36 -8.10
C ASN A 50 15.23 13.20 -6.64
N ILE A 51 15.88 12.09 -6.37
CA ILE A 51 16.47 11.77 -5.06
C ILE A 51 17.90 11.28 -5.25
N SER A 52 18.66 11.24 -4.16
CA SER A 52 20.01 10.70 -4.20
C SER A 52 20.01 9.19 -4.39
N ARG A 53 21.10 8.64 -4.91
CA ARG A 53 21.23 7.19 -5.06
C ARG A 53 21.15 6.44 -3.74
N PRO A 54 21.80 6.89 -2.65
CA PRO A 54 21.63 6.20 -1.36
C PRO A 54 20.18 6.19 -0.87
N THR A 55 19.45 7.28 -1.07
CA THR A 55 18.02 7.34 -0.72
C THR A 55 17.22 6.34 -1.56
N PHE A 56 17.49 6.29 -2.87
CA PHE A 56 16.85 5.30 -3.74
C PHE A 56 17.14 3.88 -3.27
N THR A 57 18.39 3.58 -2.96
CA THR A 57 18.78 2.23 -2.51
C THR A 57 18.01 1.83 -1.26
N ARG A 58 17.84 2.73 -0.31
CA ARG A 58 17.07 2.45 0.91
C ARG A 58 15.60 2.20 0.60
N LEU A 59 14.99 3.03 -0.25
CA LEU A 59 13.60 2.84 -0.66
C LEU A 59 13.41 1.50 -1.37
N TYR A 60 14.29 1.22 -2.30
CA TYR A 60 14.23 0.01 -3.10
C TYR A 60 14.39 -1.24 -2.24
N ASN A 61 15.36 -1.26 -1.33
CA ASN A 61 15.57 -2.39 -0.45
C ASN A 61 14.39 -2.61 0.49
N LYS A 62 13.83 -1.53 1.03
CA LYS A 62 12.65 -1.61 1.89
C LYS A 62 11.44 -2.13 1.12
N ALA A 63 11.24 -1.65 -0.11
CA ALA A 63 10.15 -2.09 -0.96
C ALA A 63 10.24 -3.59 -1.25
N ARG A 64 11.41 -4.07 -1.62
CA ARG A 64 11.63 -5.49 -1.90
C ARG A 64 11.39 -6.35 -0.68
N LYS A 65 11.85 -5.90 0.48
CA LYS A 65 11.67 -6.61 1.75
C LYS A 65 10.20 -6.74 2.12
N ASN A 66 9.45 -5.64 1.97
CA ASN A 66 8.01 -5.64 2.28
C ASN A 66 7.24 -6.54 1.33
N ILE A 67 7.58 -6.52 0.03
CA ILE A 67 6.95 -7.39 -0.95
C ILE A 67 7.27 -8.85 -0.66
N ALA A 68 8.53 -9.15 -0.37
CA ALA A 68 8.95 -10.51 -0.05
C ALA A 68 8.25 -11.02 1.21
N LYS A 69 8.12 -10.18 2.23
CA LYS A 69 7.40 -10.53 3.45
C LYS A 69 5.94 -10.88 3.16
N ALA A 70 5.26 -10.03 2.41
CA ALA A 70 3.86 -10.28 2.05
C ALA A 70 3.73 -11.56 1.26
N PHE A 71 4.60 -11.76 0.30
CA PHE A 71 4.56 -12.94 -0.56
C PHE A 71 4.78 -14.23 0.22
N VAL A 72 5.81 -14.26 1.07
CA VAL A 72 6.18 -15.49 1.80
C VAL A 72 5.23 -15.78 2.94
N GLU A 73 4.77 -14.75 3.64
CA GLU A 73 3.91 -14.91 4.82
C GLU A 73 2.41 -14.86 4.50
N GLY A 74 2.06 -14.67 3.23
CA GLY A 74 0.65 -14.64 2.83
C GLY A 74 -0.09 -13.41 3.32
N LYS A 75 0.53 -12.25 3.28
CA LYS A 75 -0.07 -10.98 3.71
C LYS A 75 -0.54 -10.18 2.51
N ALA A 76 -1.53 -9.33 2.73
CA ALA A 76 -1.94 -8.38 1.73
C ALA A 76 -0.90 -7.26 1.60
N ILE A 77 -0.83 -6.66 0.42
CA ILE A 77 -0.02 -5.47 0.17
C ILE A 77 -0.96 -4.31 -0.06
N LEU A 78 -0.84 -3.26 0.76
CA LEU A 78 -1.61 -2.04 0.60
C LEU A 78 -0.68 -0.96 0.06
N ILE A 79 -1.04 -0.38 -1.08
CA ILE A 79 -0.23 0.66 -1.71
C ILE A 79 -0.85 2.00 -1.37
N GLN A 80 -0.10 2.87 -0.70
CA GLN A 80 -0.61 4.17 -0.28
C GLN A 80 0.48 5.23 -0.30
N GLY A 81 0.07 6.48 -0.37
CA GLY A 81 1.00 7.60 -0.38
C GLY A 81 1.62 7.81 0.99
N GLY A 82 2.96 7.78 1.05
CA GLY A 82 3.68 7.88 2.30
C GLY A 82 3.54 9.24 2.99
N ASN A 83 3.75 10.31 2.25
CA ASN A 83 3.71 11.67 2.77
C ASN A 83 2.51 12.46 2.28
N TYR A 84 1.61 11.82 1.55
CA TYR A 84 0.41 12.48 1.06
C TYR A 84 -0.69 12.38 2.08
N ILE A 85 -1.24 13.52 2.44
CA ILE A 85 -2.53 13.56 3.09
C ILE A 85 -3.52 13.34 1.96
N THR A 86 -4.05 12.13 1.85
CA THR A 86 -5.10 11.89 0.87
C THR A 86 -6.42 12.32 1.50
N ASP A 87 -7.26 12.97 0.70
CA ASP A 87 -8.61 13.33 1.15
C ASP A 87 -9.53 12.12 1.18
N ASN A 88 -8.99 10.95 0.88
CA ASN A 88 -9.77 9.72 0.79
C ASN A 88 -9.61 8.90 2.06
N TYR A 89 -10.71 8.25 2.45
CA TYR A 89 -10.74 7.29 3.53
C TYR A 89 -10.61 5.89 2.96
N TRP A 90 -9.69 5.11 3.50
CA TRP A 90 -9.45 3.73 3.07
C TRP A 90 -9.96 2.78 4.13
N PHE A 91 -10.88 1.92 3.77
CA PHE A 91 -11.47 0.95 4.67
C PHE A 91 -11.29 -0.46 4.13
N LYS A 92 -11.22 -1.40 5.03
CA LYS A 92 -11.23 -2.82 4.70
C LYS A 92 -12.39 -3.49 5.41
N CYS A 93 -13.17 -4.26 4.66
CA CYS A 93 -14.22 -5.09 5.21
C CYS A 93 -13.68 -6.48 5.52
N PHE A 94 -13.88 -6.94 6.74
CA PHE A 94 -13.41 -8.27 7.15
C PHE A 94 -14.38 -9.38 6.81
N ASP A 95 -15.61 -9.05 6.41
CA ASP A 95 -16.59 -10.06 6.04
C ASP A 95 -16.54 -10.44 4.56
N CYS A 96 -16.33 -9.47 3.66
CA CYS A 96 -16.20 -9.76 2.23
C CYS A 96 -14.80 -9.51 1.67
N ASN A 97 -13.89 -9.04 2.50
CA ASN A 97 -12.49 -8.79 2.15
C ASN A 97 -12.29 -7.68 1.11
N GLU A 98 -13.29 -6.83 0.92
CA GLU A 98 -13.16 -5.70 0.00
C GLU A 98 -12.42 -4.54 0.66
N THR A 99 -11.63 -3.83 -0.15
CA THR A 99 -11.05 -2.56 0.23
C THR A 99 -11.86 -1.46 -0.45
N MET A 100 -12.19 -0.42 0.31
CA MET A 100 -12.96 0.71 -0.19
C MET A 100 -12.16 1.98 -0.05
N ILE A 101 -12.26 2.84 -1.06
CA ILE A 101 -11.77 4.21 -0.97
C ILE A 101 -12.99 5.12 -1.08
N THR A 102 -13.19 5.96 -0.08
CA THR A 102 -14.36 6.83 -0.02
C THR A 102 -13.94 8.26 0.25
N LEU A 103 -14.75 9.22 -0.23
CA LEU A 103 -14.53 10.63 0.03
C LEU A 103 -15.00 11.04 1.43
N LYS A 104 -15.89 10.25 2.02
CA LYS A 104 -16.44 10.48 3.36
C LYS A 104 -16.32 9.21 4.18
N PRO A 105 -16.23 9.33 5.51
CA PRO A 105 -16.24 8.14 6.36
C PRO A 105 -17.51 7.33 6.13
N VAL A 106 -17.36 6.00 6.12
CA VAL A 106 -18.47 5.08 6.00
C VAL A 106 -18.54 4.20 7.23
N LYS A 107 -19.74 3.74 7.58
CA LYS A 107 -19.97 2.87 8.73
C LYS A 107 -20.20 1.43 8.34
N SER A 108 -20.38 1.17 7.07
CA SER A 108 -20.66 -0.17 6.57
C SER A 108 -20.03 -0.37 5.21
N CYS A 109 -19.80 -1.64 4.87
CA CYS A 109 -19.26 -2.03 3.58
C CYS A 109 -20.29 -1.76 2.49
N ARG A 110 -19.86 -1.15 1.40
CA ARG A 110 -20.73 -0.86 0.25
C ARG A 110 -21.16 -2.12 -0.49
N LYS A 111 -20.37 -3.18 -0.39
CA LYS A 111 -20.62 -4.41 -1.14
C LYS A 111 -21.52 -5.37 -0.38
N CYS A 112 -21.27 -5.59 0.90
CA CYS A 112 -22.00 -6.59 1.69
C CYS A 112 -22.78 -6.01 2.85
N ASN A 113 -22.74 -4.69 3.06
CA ASN A 113 -23.42 -3.96 4.14
C ASN A 113 -22.96 -4.36 5.56
N SER A 114 -21.84 -5.06 5.69
CA SER A 114 -21.29 -5.38 6.98
C SER A 114 -20.77 -4.11 7.68
N ASP A 115 -20.90 -4.05 8.99
CA ASP A 115 -20.27 -3.01 9.80
C ASP A 115 -18.89 -3.40 10.29
N ASN A 116 -18.39 -4.58 9.91
CA ASN A 116 -17.09 -5.08 10.30
C ASN A 116 -16.00 -4.53 9.38
N ILE A 117 -15.81 -3.21 9.41
CA ILE A 117 -14.84 -2.50 8.60
C ILE A 117 -13.84 -1.77 9.49
N ILE A 118 -12.61 -1.63 8.99
CA ILE A 118 -11.54 -0.91 9.67
C ILE A 118 -10.98 0.13 8.71
N GLN A 119 -10.75 1.33 9.22
CA GLN A 119 -10.04 2.36 8.46
C GLN A 119 -8.57 2.02 8.39
N LEU A 120 -8.02 1.98 7.17
CA LEU A 120 -6.63 1.57 6.93
C LEU A 120 -5.65 2.74 6.93
N ASN A 121 -6.11 3.93 6.56
CA ASN A 121 -5.23 5.08 6.52
C ASN A 121 -5.53 6.03 7.67
N ASN A 122 -4.49 6.75 8.06
CA ASN A 122 -4.59 7.74 9.12
C ASN A 122 -4.62 9.12 8.49
N LEU A 123 -5.74 9.81 8.60
CA LEU A 123 -5.91 11.15 8.05
C LEU A 123 -5.42 12.24 9.00
N ASN A 124 -5.23 11.93 10.27
CA ASN A 124 -4.72 12.87 11.26
C ASN A 124 -3.27 12.54 11.58
N PRO A 125 -2.32 13.44 11.30
CA PRO A 125 -0.94 13.20 11.68
C PRO A 125 -0.84 12.93 13.18
N GLY A 126 -0.21 11.82 13.54
CA GLY A 126 -0.01 11.43 14.94
C GLY A 126 -1.00 10.40 15.46
N GLU A 127 -2.06 10.07 14.75
CA GLU A 127 -2.94 8.97 15.12
C GLU A 127 -2.48 7.70 14.41
N THR A 128 -2.35 6.63 15.16
CA THR A 128 -2.03 5.33 14.58
C THR A 128 -3.32 4.62 14.19
N PRO A 129 -3.46 4.13 12.95
CA PRO A 129 -4.62 3.32 12.59
C PRO A 129 -4.59 2.03 13.38
N GLU A 130 -5.74 1.66 13.90
CA GLU A 130 -5.90 0.41 14.61
C GLU A 130 -6.22 -0.72 13.67
#